data_c51a4c1335d715963e1042d19686cf59
#
_entry.id   c51a4c1335d715963e1042d19686cf59
#
_cell.length_a   1.000
_cell.length_b   1.000
_cell.length_c   1.000
_cell.angle_alpha   90.00
_cell.angle_beta   90.00
_cell.angle_gamma   90.00
#
_symmetry.space_group_name_H-M   'P 1'
#
loop_
_entity.id
_entity.type
_entity.pdbx_description
1 polymer ?
#
loop_
_entity_poly.entity_id
_entity_poly.type
_entity_poly.pdbx_seq_one_letter_code
_entity_poly.pdbx_strand_id
1 'polypeptide(L)'
;MALAALLIGVRTIFPELFPASFQPVWTMFPATTVYLCGAMGFVATAFSLLYVGLDRRLSPTDCPRLREVASTFSRHSLTAYLMHHVVHVWPLWIYGWSRGEETTLHWQKATSLPVALALAALFLPCSYLLFRWLDKTGRGGVESWMRRLCD
;
A
#
# COMPACT_ATOMS: atom_id res chain seq x y z
N MET A 1 14.51 -0.17 4.42
CA MET A 1 14.62 -1.34 5.33
C MET A 1 15.85 -1.23 6.24
N ALA A 2 17.08 -1.12 5.71
CA ALA A 2 18.30 -1.05 6.53
C ALA A 2 18.28 0.10 7.56
N LEU A 3 17.84 1.30 7.16
CA LEU A 3 17.75 2.45 8.08
C LEU A 3 16.74 2.20 9.21
N ALA A 4 15.60 1.59 8.94
CA ALA A 4 14.63 1.27 9.98
C ALA A 4 15.18 0.23 10.97
N ALA A 5 15.85 -0.81 10.47
CA ALA A 5 16.51 -1.80 11.31
C ALA A 5 17.63 -1.18 12.15
N LEU A 6 18.42 -0.28 11.56
CA LEU A 6 19.46 0.47 12.27
C LEU A 6 18.86 1.33 13.38
N LEU A 7 17.80 2.09 13.11
CA LEU A 7 17.14 2.93 14.10
C LEU A 7 16.57 2.13 15.27
N ILE A 8 15.97 0.97 14.98
CA ILE A 8 15.47 0.04 16.01
C ILE A 8 16.64 -0.48 16.84
N GLY A 9 17.70 -0.94 16.17
CA GLY A 9 18.90 -1.48 16.86
C GLY A 9 19.60 -0.44 17.74
N VAL A 10 19.85 0.76 17.22
CA VAL A 10 20.50 1.84 17.99
C VAL A 10 19.63 2.24 19.19
N ARG A 11 18.31 2.35 19.05
CA ARG A 11 17.44 2.65 20.18
C ARG A 11 17.41 1.54 21.23
N THR A 12 17.47 0.28 20.81
CA THR A 12 17.48 -0.84 21.76
C THR A 12 18.74 -0.81 22.62
N ILE A 13 19.87 -0.37 22.04
CA ILE A 13 21.16 -0.31 22.74
C ILE A 13 21.31 1.01 23.52
N PHE A 14 20.82 2.12 22.98
CA PHE A 14 20.98 3.46 23.52
C PHE A 14 19.61 4.20 23.62
N PRO A 15 18.71 3.79 24.51
CA PRO A 15 17.37 4.39 24.62
C PRO A 15 17.40 5.88 24.95
N GLU A 16 18.45 6.35 25.62
CA GLU A 16 18.63 7.74 26.09
C GLU A 16 18.90 8.73 24.93
N LEU A 17 19.39 8.24 23.79
CA LEU A 17 19.68 9.10 22.62
C LEU A 17 18.41 9.54 21.87
N PHE A 18 17.28 8.94 22.17
CA PHE A 18 16.03 9.21 21.45
C PHE A 18 15.03 9.93 22.36
N PRO A 19 14.35 10.97 21.87
CA PRO A 19 13.30 11.63 22.64
C PRO A 19 12.15 10.65 22.94
N ALA A 20 11.42 10.92 24.02
CA ALA A 20 10.29 10.09 24.46
C ALA A 20 9.19 9.95 23.38
N SER A 21 9.09 10.92 22.46
CA SER A 21 8.21 10.90 21.31
C SER A 21 8.61 9.90 20.21
N PHE A 22 9.84 9.40 20.24
CA PHE A 22 10.29 8.40 19.28
C PHE A 22 9.78 7.03 19.69
N GLN A 23 8.69 6.61 19.09
CA GLN A 23 8.11 5.28 19.31
C GLN A 23 8.83 4.24 18.46
N PRO A 24 9.45 3.20 19.08
CA PRO A 24 10.16 2.14 18.35
C PRO A 24 9.20 1.12 17.71
N VAL A 25 7.91 1.29 17.94
CA VAL A 25 6.88 0.36 17.48
C VAL A 25 6.60 0.63 16.02
N TRP A 26 6.50 -0.45 15.25
CA TRP A 26 6.07 -0.38 13.85
C TRP A 26 4.56 -0.19 13.80
N THR A 27 4.10 1.05 13.82
CA THR A 27 2.67 1.37 13.71
C THR A 27 2.40 2.32 12.55
N MET A 28 1.31 2.04 11.86
CA MET A 28 0.83 2.87 10.76
C MET A 28 -0.01 4.06 11.29
N PHE A 29 -0.69 3.87 12.43
CA PHE A 29 -1.54 4.89 13.05
C PHE A 29 -1.33 4.96 14.58
N PRO A 30 -0.81 6.05 15.09
CA PRO A 30 -0.16 7.15 14.36
C PRO A 30 1.13 6.65 13.67
N ALA A 31 1.45 7.25 12.51
CA ALA A 31 2.62 6.84 11.73
C ALA A 31 3.90 7.14 12.51
N THR A 32 4.64 6.10 12.87
CA THR A 32 5.92 6.25 13.57
C THR A 32 7.06 6.51 12.58
N THR A 33 8.12 7.18 13.04
CA THR A 33 9.33 7.43 12.21
C THR A 33 9.90 6.12 11.67
N VAL A 34 9.90 5.05 12.47
CA VAL A 34 10.39 3.72 12.08
C VAL A 34 9.53 3.15 10.95
N TYR A 35 8.20 3.27 11.06
CA TYR A 35 7.29 2.85 10.00
C TYR A 35 7.53 3.63 8.70
N LEU A 36 7.62 4.96 8.77
CA LEU A 36 7.86 5.81 7.60
C LEU A 36 9.18 5.46 6.90
N CYS A 37 10.27 5.39 7.66
CA CYS A 37 11.59 5.02 7.12
C CYS A 37 11.59 3.62 6.52
N GLY A 38 10.91 2.68 7.16
CA GLY A 38 10.81 1.31 6.66
C GLY A 38 9.96 1.22 5.38
N ALA A 39 8.82 1.89 5.36
CA ALA A 39 7.93 1.92 4.19
C ALA A 39 8.63 2.60 3.00
N MET A 40 9.24 3.76 3.19
CA MET A 40 10.01 4.45 2.15
C MET A 40 11.19 3.61 1.66
N GLY A 41 11.93 2.99 2.57
CA GLY A 41 13.05 2.10 2.22
C GLY A 41 12.59 0.86 1.44
N PHE A 42 11.44 0.30 1.80
CA PHE A 42 10.84 -0.81 1.06
C PHE A 42 10.43 -0.38 -0.36
N VAL A 43 9.71 0.74 -0.49
CA VAL A 43 9.30 1.27 -1.79
C VAL A 43 10.51 1.58 -2.68
N ALA A 44 11.53 2.27 -2.15
CA ALA A 44 12.75 2.59 -2.89
C ALA A 44 13.49 1.32 -3.35
N THR A 45 13.60 0.31 -2.47
CA THR A 45 14.24 -0.96 -2.79
C THR A 45 13.44 -1.72 -3.86
N ALA A 46 12.12 -1.84 -3.71
CA ALA A 46 11.26 -2.49 -4.68
C ALA A 46 11.33 -1.80 -6.04
N PHE A 47 11.28 -0.46 -6.06
CA PHE A 47 11.41 0.33 -7.28
C PHE A 47 12.77 0.11 -7.96
N SER A 48 13.86 0.12 -7.19
CA SER A 48 15.21 -0.13 -7.72
C SER A 48 15.36 -1.53 -8.30
N LEU A 49 14.82 -2.55 -7.62
CA LEU A 49 14.84 -3.92 -8.11
C LEU A 49 14.02 -4.09 -9.40
N LEU A 50 12.84 -3.47 -9.47
CA LEU A 50 12.01 -3.47 -10.67
C LEU A 50 12.70 -2.73 -11.82
N TYR A 51 13.30 -1.57 -11.56
CA TYR A 51 14.05 -0.83 -12.57
C TYR A 51 15.23 -1.62 -13.11
N VAL A 52 16.08 -2.18 -12.24
CA VAL A 52 17.25 -2.96 -12.66
C VAL A 52 16.85 -4.29 -13.29
N GLY A 53 15.85 -4.97 -12.75
CA GLY A 53 15.41 -6.29 -13.20
C GLY A 53 14.58 -6.25 -14.48
N LEU A 54 13.68 -5.29 -14.59
CA LEU A 54 12.72 -5.22 -15.70
C LEU A 54 13.15 -4.21 -16.78
N ASP A 55 13.44 -2.96 -16.40
CA ASP A 55 13.67 -1.92 -17.39
C ASP A 55 15.08 -2.01 -18.03
N ARG A 56 16.09 -2.36 -17.24
CA ARG A 56 17.47 -2.45 -17.77
C ARG A 56 17.82 -3.79 -18.43
N ARG A 57 17.19 -4.88 -17.99
CA ARG A 57 17.57 -6.23 -18.45
C ARG A 57 16.61 -6.83 -19.46
N LEU A 58 15.34 -6.47 -19.42
CA LEU A 58 14.34 -7.05 -20.30
C LEU A 58 14.05 -6.11 -21.46
N SER A 59 14.05 -6.68 -22.67
CA SER A 59 13.56 -5.99 -23.85
C SER A 59 12.08 -5.66 -23.71
N PRO A 60 11.57 -4.59 -24.34
CA PRO A 60 10.13 -4.27 -24.35
C PRO A 60 9.24 -5.43 -24.75
N THR A 61 9.76 -6.40 -25.48
CA THR A 61 9.05 -7.57 -26.01
C THR A 61 9.02 -8.79 -25.09
N ASP A 62 9.93 -8.84 -24.08
CA ASP A 62 10.15 -10.08 -23.33
C ASP A 62 9.05 -10.43 -22.33
N CYS A 63 8.32 -9.42 -21.79
CA CYS A 63 7.27 -9.66 -20.81
C CYS A 63 6.00 -8.80 -21.06
N PRO A 64 5.29 -9.02 -22.18
CA PRO A 64 4.16 -8.17 -22.56
C PRO A 64 3.02 -8.20 -21.53
N ARG A 65 2.74 -9.36 -20.92
CA ARG A 65 1.69 -9.49 -19.89
C ARG A 65 2.01 -8.70 -18.61
N LEU A 66 3.25 -8.75 -18.16
CA LEU A 66 3.68 -8.00 -16.96
C LEU A 66 3.57 -6.49 -17.19
N ARG A 67 3.96 -6.03 -18.38
CA ARG A 67 3.81 -4.62 -18.76
C ARG A 67 2.35 -4.19 -18.88
N GLU A 68 1.50 -5.04 -19.42
CA GLU A 68 0.05 -4.80 -19.48
C GLU A 68 -0.51 -4.63 -18.06
N VAL A 69 -0.19 -5.53 -17.15
CA VAL A 69 -0.62 -5.44 -15.73
C VAL A 69 -0.09 -4.16 -15.10
N ALA A 70 1.20 -3.89 -15.21
CA ALA A 70 1.81 -2.70 -14.63
C ALA A 70 1.22 -1.39 -15.19
N SER A 71 1.00 -1.31 -16.51
CA SER A 71 0.39 -0.14 -17.13
C SER A 71 -1.08 0.05 -16.73
N THR A 72 -1.81 -1.06 -16.53
CA THR A 72 -3.21 -1.02 -16.06
C THR A 72 -3.27 -0.45 -14.63
N PHE A 73 -2.44 -0.94 -13.71
CA PHE A 73 -2.37 -0.39 -12.36
C PHE A 73 -1.87 1.06 -12.32
N SER A 74 -0.92 1.41 -13.16
CA SER A 74 -0.42 2.79 -13.26
C SER A 74 -1.52 3.75 -13.70
N ARG A 75 -2.35 3.38 -14.68
CA ARG A 75 -3.47 4.21 -15.15
C ARG A 75 -4.59 4.36 -14.15
N HIS A 76 -4.79 3.38 -13.27
CA HIS A 76 -5.84 3.33 -12.26
C HIS A 76 -5.29 3.42 -10.82
N SER A 77 -4.14 4.07 -10.64
CA SER A 77 -3.45 4.12 -9.34
C SER A 77 -4.27 4.79 -8.24
N LEU A 78 -4.93 5.90 -8.55
CA LEU A 78 -5.80 6.59 -7.60
C LEU A 78 -7.07 5.77 -7.31
N THR A 79 -7.66 5.17 -8.34
CA THR A 79 -8.82 4.27 -8.16
C THR A 79 -8.44 3.07 -7.30
N ALA A 80 -7.27 2.46 -7.50
CA ALA A 80 -6.75 1.36 -6.67
C ALA A 80 -6.57 1.79 -5.21
N TYR A 81 -6.00 2.97 -4.99
CA TYR A 81 -5.81 3.54 -3.65
C TYR A 81 -7.13 3.76 -2.93
N LEU A 82 -8.11 4.39 -3.58
CA LEU A 82 -9.43 4.61 -2.99
C LEU A 82 -10.16 3.29 -2.71
N MET A 83 -10.11 2.35 -3.65
CA MET A 83 -10.70 1.02 -3.46
C MET A 83 -10.06 0.27 -2.29
N HIS A 84 -8.75 0.36 -2.11
CA HIS A 84 -8.08 -0.22 -0.97
C HIS A 84 -8.68 0.30 0.35
N HIS A 85 -8.91 1.60 0.46
CA HIS A 85 -9.56 2.19 1.65
C HIS A 85 -11.01 1.73 1.81
N VAL A 86 -11.78 1.75 0.75
CA VAL A 86 -13.20 1.33 0.79
C VAL A 86 -13.33 -0.14 1.20
N VAL A 87 -12.48 -1.03 0.68
CA VAL A 87 -12.59 -2.47 0.92
C VAL A 87 -11.99 -2.90 2.25
N HIS A 88 -10.88 -2.31 2.66
CA HIS A 88 -10.14 -2.78 3.85
C HIS A 88 -10.38 -1.92 5.09
N VAL A 89 -10.63 -0.64 4.91
CA VAL A 89 -10.69 0.33 6.02
C VAL A 89 -12.13 0.63 6.44
N TRP A 90 -12.99 0.95 5.49
CA TRP A 90 -14.36 1.35 5.78
C TRP A 90 -15.19 0.27 6.51
N PRO A 91 -15.13 -1.02 6.17
CA PRO A 91 -15.88 -2.04 6.91
C PRO A 91 -15.52 -2.08 8.38
N LEU A 92 -14.24 -1.89 8.71
CA LEU A 92 -13.76 -1.86 10.10
C LEU A 92 -14.22 -0.61 10.85
N TRP A 93 -14.24 0.54 10.17
CA TRP A 93 -14.76 1.78 10.73
C TRP A 93 -16.26 1.68 11.02
N ILE A 94 -17.04 1.19 10.07
CA ILE A 94 -18.48 1.01 10.22
C ILE A 94 -18.78 0.04 11.37
N TYR A 95 -18.03 -1.06 11.45
CA TYR A 95 -18.17 -2.03 12.52
C TYR A 95 -17.83 -1.43 13.90
N GLY A 96 -16.68 -0.77 14.03
CA GLY A 96 -16.29 -0.08 15.28
C GLY A 96 -17.31 0.97 15.71
N TRP A 97 -17.75 1.79 14.78
CA TRP A 97 -18.75 2.81 15.04
C TRP A 97 -20.11 2.22 15.48
N SER A 98 -20.56 1.14 14.84
CA SER A 98 -21.79 0.45 15.21
C SER A 98 -21.78 -0.15 16.63
N ARG A 99 -20.58 -0.42 17.16
CA ARG A 99 -20.35 -0.94 18.52
C ARG A 99 -20.09 0.15 19.56
N GLY A 100 -19.95 1.41 19.15
CA GLY A 100 -19.55 2.50 20.05
C GLY A 100 -18.12 2.36 20.57
N GLU A 101 -17.28 1.57 19.87
CA GLU A 101 -15.88 1.34 20.22
C GLU A 101 -14.97 2.23 19.40
N GLU A 102 -13.75 2.44 19.90
CA GLU A 102 -12.75 3.22 19.19
C GLU A 102 -12.37 2.51 17.88
N THR A 103 -12.59 3.18 16.76
CA THR A 103 -12.44 2.61 15.41
C THR A 103 -11.04 2.08 15.11
N THR A 104 -10.02 2.68 15.74
CA THR A 104 -8.62 2.28 15.60
C THR A 104 -8.27 0.96 16.31
N LEU A 105 -9.04 0.58 17.33
CA LEU A 105 -8.81 -0.64 18.10
C LEU A 105 -9.01 -1.90 17.25
N HIS A 106 -9.99 -1.87 16.35
CA HIS A 106 -10.31 -3.01 15.48
C HIS A 106 -9.24 -3.27 14.42
N TRP A 107 -8.49 -2.26 14.00
CA TRP A 107 -7.41 -2.41 13.03
C TRP A 107 -6.26 -3.26 13.55
N GLN A 108 -5.95 -3.14 14.82
CA GLN A 108 -4.86 -3.89 15.44
C GLN A 108 -5.24 -5.33 15.77
N LYS A 109 -6.54 -5.59 15.95
CA LYS A 109 -7.05 -6.89 16.41
C LYS A 109 -7.86 -7.65 15.35
N ALA A 110 -8.25 -7.00 14.25
CA ALA A 110 -9.24 -7.52 13.32
C ALA A 110 -8.77 -8.72 12.50
N THR A 111 -7.49 -8.82 12.18
CA THR A 111 -7.01 -9.88 11.29
C THR A 111 -5.65 -10.42 11.70
N SER A 112 -5.50 -11.73 11.63
CA SER A 112 -4.18 -12.37 11.70
C SER A 112 -3.38 -12.09 10.42
N LEU A 113 -2.05 -12.10 10.52
CA LEU A 113 -1.17 -11.88 9.37
C LEU A 113 -1.49 -12.77 8.15
N PRO A 114 -1.77 -14.09 8.30
CA PRO A 114 -2.14 -14.93 7.17
C PRO A 114 -3.42 -14.47 6.46
N VAL A 115 -4.43 -14.03 7.22
CA VAL A 115 -5.68 -13.52 6.65
C VAL A 115 -5.46 -12.21 5.91
N ALA A 116 -4.67 -11.30 6.48
CA ALA A 116 -4.32 -10.05 5.82
C ALA A 116 -3.57 -10.29 4.50
N LEU A 117 -2.62 -11.23 4.47
CA LEU A 117 -1.90 -11.62 3.26
C LEU A 117 -2.84 -12.26 2.22
N ALA A 118 -3.76 -13.12 2.64
CA ALA A 118 -4.74 -13.72 1.74
C ALA A 118 -5.67 -12.66 1.12
N LEU A 119 -6.16 -11.70 1.92
CA LEU A 119 -6.97 -10.60 1.44
C LEU A 119 -6.20 -9.71 0.43
N ALA A 120 -4.94 -9.39 0.72
CA ALA A 120 -4.09 -8.64 -0.20
C ALA A 120 -3.85 -9.40 -1.51
N ALA A 121 -3.60 -10.72 -1.43
CA ALA A 121 -3.42 -11.58 -2.59
C ALA A 121 -4.69 -11.69 -3.45
N LEU A 122 -5.87 -11.64 -2.86
CA LEU A 122 -7.14 -11.61 -3.57
C LEU A 122 -7.46 -10.22 -4.14
N PHE A 123 -7.13 -9.17 -3.41
CA PHE A 123 -7.39 -7.79 -3.82
C PHE A 123 -6.70 -7.43 -5.15
N LEU A 124 -5.47 -7.86 -5.35
CA LEU A 124 -4.70 -7.54 -6.56
C LEU A 124 -5.37 -8.08 -7.85
N PRO A 125 -5.67 -9.39 -7.98
CA PRO A 125 -6.32 -9.90 -9.18
C PRO A 125 -7.75 -9.37 -9.37
N CYS A 126 -8.51 -9.19 -8.30
CA CYS A 126 -9.85 -8.59 -8.37
C CYS A 126 -9.79 -7.14 -8.88
N SER A 127 -8.86 -6.36 -8.38
CA SER A 127 -8.65 -4.98 -8.85
C SER A 127 -8.21 -4.95 -10.32
N TYR A 128 -7.32 -5.84 -10.73
CA TYR A 128 -6.90 -5.95 -12.13
C TYR A 128 -8.07 -6.26 -13.07
N LEU A 129 -8.91 -7.23 -12.71
CA LEU A 129 -10.09 -7.58 -13.51
C LEU A 129 -11.08 -6.43 -13.59
N LEU A 130 -11.30 -5.71 -12.48
CA LEU A 130 -12.15 -4.53 -12.45
C LEU A 130 -11.60 -3.41 -13.36
N PHE A 131 -10.30 -3.12 -13.29
CA PHE A 131 -9.68 -2.08 -14.11
C PHE A 131 -9.75 -2.43 -15.59
N ARG A 132 -9.53 -3.69 -15.97
CA ARG A 132 -9.76 -4.14 -17.35
C ARG A 132 -11.20 -4.00 -17.79
N TRP A 133 -12.15 -4.27 -16.91
CA TRP A 133 -13.57 -4.07 -17.21
C TRP A 133 -13.90 -2.58 -17.38
N LEU A 134 -13.37 -1.70 -16.53
CA LEU A 134 -13.50 -0.24 -16.67
C LEU A 134 -12.93 0.25 -18.01
N ASP A 135 -11.73 -0.20 -18.37
CA ASP A 135 -11.11 0.13 -19.66
C ASP A 135 -11.98 -0.32 -20.85
N LYS A 136 -12.50 -1.55 -20.81
CA LYS A 136 -13.36 -2.08 -21.88
C LYS A 136 -14.70 -1.36 -22.01
N THR A 137 -15.28 -0.93 -20.91
CA THR A 137 -16.58 -0.23 -20.91
C THR A 137 -16.46 1.27 -21.17
N GLY A 138 -15.25 1.80 -21.26
CA GLY A 138 -15.00 3.23 -21.45
C GLY A 138 -15.46 4.10 -20.27
N ARG A 139 -15.83 3.49 -19.14
CA ARG A 139 -16.34 4.22 -17.96
C ARG A 139 -15.23 4.94 -17.20
N GLY A 140 -13.98 4.49 -17.37
CA GLY A 140 -12.81 5.04 -16.71
C GLY A 140 -12.87 4.95 -15.19
N GLY A 141 -11.73 5.08 -14.53
CA GLY A 141 -11.63 5.19 -13.08
C GLY A 141 -11.80 6.63 -12.59
N VAL A 142 -11.50 6.85 -11.31
CA VAL A 142 -11.52 8.19 -10.69
C VAL A 142 -10.60 9.16 -11.44
N GLU A 143 -9.50 8.66 -12.01
CA GLU A 143 -8.57 9.44 -12.84
C GLU A 143 -9.25 10.06 -14.06
N SER A 144 -10.13 9.31 -14.73
CA SER A 144 -10.87 9.83 -15.88
C SER A 144 -11.91 10.89 -15.49
N TRP A 145 -12.50 10.73 -14.32
CA TRP A 145 -13.38 11.74 -13.73
C TRP A 145 -12.64 13.03 -13.42
N MET A 146 -11.48 12.91 -12.78
CA MET A 146 -10.65 14.07 -12.48
C MET A 146 -10.20 14.81 -13.74
N ARG A 147 -9.80 14.09 -14.79
CA ARG A 147 -9.45 14.73 -16.08
C ARG A 147 -10.61 15.52 -16.66
N ARG A 148 -11.83 14.98 -16.66
CA ARG A 148 -13.03 15.67 -17.14
C ARG A 148 -13.41 16.90 -16.33
N LEU A 149 -13.01 16.98 -15.07
CA LEU A 149 -13.25 18.15 -14.22
C LEU A 149 -12.19 19.23 -14.41
N CYS A 150 -11.03 18.89 -14.94
CA CYS A 150 -9.92 19.81 -15.17
C CYS A 150 -9.86 20.35 -16.63
N ASP A 151 -10.58 19.71 -17.56
CA ASP A 151 -10.76 20.17 -18.94
C ASP A 151 -12.00 21.08 -19.04
#